data_c8ee68cfea2f87126c6860d567d6713f
#
_entry.id   c8ee68cfea2f87126c6860d567d6713f
#
_cell.length_a   1.000
_cell.length_b   1.000
_cell.length_c   1.000
_cell.angle_alpha   90.00
_cell.angle_beta   90.00
_cell.angle_gamma   90.00
#
_symmetry.space_group_name_H-M   'P 1'
#
loop_
_entity.id
_entity.type
_entity.pdbx_description
1 polymer ?
#
loop_
_entity_poly.entity_id
_entity_poly.type
_entity_poly.pdbx_seq_one_letter_code
_entity_poly.pdbx_strand_id
1 'polypeptide(L)'
;INIGKINGFLNEKQLPQDKKDLIIRTLSNTLLTDNINKPQNGESQLKRVFTKIVDDLGIYYKIGLTTDFTGKLFNEMYSWLGFTQDKLNDVVLTPSYVATLLVKLARVNKDSYVWDFATGSAGLLVAAMNEMLKDAKEAIHSPEELRQKEAHIKAKQLLGLELLSSVYMLAILNMIMMGDGSSNIINKNSLTDFDGKYGFGNTDDKFPADAFVLNPPYSAVGNGMNFVETALNMMNKGYAAIIIQNSAGSGKAKEINQRILQKHTLIASIKMPIDLFIGKSSVQTNIYVFKVGEKHHADEMVKFIDFSNDGYTRTNRRKASNNLKDTDNARGRYEEVVNLVRFGKSKLKLFSEKEYFENTIDPKNGADWNQTNA
;
A
#
# COMPACT_ATOMS: atom_id res chain seq x y z
N ILE A 1 18.26 9.21 -24.70
CA ILE A 1 16.94 8.57 -24.54
C ILE A 1 16.02 9.17 -25.59
N ASN A 2 15.33 8.32 -26.33
CA ASN A 2 14.43 8.76 -27.40
C ASN A 2 13.00 8.72 -26.88
N ILE A 3 12.37 9.89 -26.72
CA ILE A 3 10.95 10.02 -26.30
C ILE A 3 10.04 9.22 -27.26
N GLY A 4 10.37 9.13 -28.55
CA GLY A 4 9.63 8.29 -29.49
C GLY A 4 9.62 6.80 -29.14
N LYS A 5 10.70 6.26 -28.59
CA LYS A 5 10.73 4.85 -28.11
C LYS A 5 9.88 4.67 -26.85
N ILE A 6 9.87 5.65 -25.94
CA ILE A 6 9.01 5.63 -24.76
C ILE A 6 7.55 5.68 -25.20
N ASN A 7 7.21 6.57 -26.13
CA ASN A 7 5.86 6.67 -26.66
C ASN A 7 5.42 5.36 -27.36
N GLY A 8 6.30 4.76 -28.18
CA GLY A 8 6.06 3.45 -28.78
C GLY A 8 5.74 2.38 -27.74
N PHE A 9 6.59 2.27 -26.69
CA PHE A 9 6.37 1.34 -25.59
C PHE A 9 5.04 1.58 -24.87
N LEU A 10 4.69 2.84 -24.59
CA LEU A 10 3.41 3.16 -23.92
C LEU A 10 2.20 2.84 -24.79
N ASN A 11 2.34 2.96 -26.13
CA ASN A 11 1.27 2.61 -27.06
C ASN A 11 0.99 1.11 -27.14
N GLU A 12 1.99 0.27 -26.86
CA GLU A 12 1.82 -1.18 -26.70
C GLU A 12 1.07 -1.56 -25.42
N LYS A 13 0.99 -0.63 -24.45
CA LYS A 13 0.26 -0.81 -23.22
C LYS A 13 -1.16 -0.28 -23.37
N GLN A 14 -2.13 -0.99 -22.82
CA GLN A 14 -3.55 -0.60 -22.84
C GLN A 14 -3.84 0.50 -21.81
N LEU A 15 -3.04 1.57 -21.82
CA LEU A 15 -3.23 2.72 -20.94
C LEU A 15 -4.20 3.72 -21.58
N PRO A 16 -5.04 4.39 -20.78
CA PRO A 16 -5.81 5.55 -21.22
C PRO A 16 -4.92 6.65 -21.79
N GLN A 17 -5.44 7.38 -22.79
CA GLN A 17 -4.64 8.38 -23.51
C GLN A 17 -4.15 9.51 -22.60
N ASP A 18 -4.99 9.98 -21.69
CA ASP A 18 -4.65 11.02 -20.70
C ASP A 18 -3.44 10.63 -19.83
N LYS A 19 -3.32 9.35 -19.46
CA LYS A 19 -2.18 8.82 -18.70
C LYS A 19 -0.91 8.77 -19.56
N LYS A 20 -1.03 8.32 -20.81
CA LYS A 20 0.11 8.33 -21.76
C LYS A 20 0.62 9.76 -21.96
N ASP A 21 -0.28 10.71 -22.18
CA ASP A 21 0.04 12.12 -22.38
C ASP A 21 0.71 12.72 -21.13
N LEU A 22 0.24 12.39 -19.94
CA LEU A 22 0.86 12.85 -18.70
C LEU A 22 2.28 12.32 -18.56
N ILE A 23 2.50 11.02 -18.79
CA ILE A 23 3.82 10.39 -18.70
C ILE A 23 4.77 11.02 -19.72
N ILE A 24 4.36 11.13 -21.00
CA ILE A 24 5.19 11.70 -22.07
C ILE A 24 5.50 13.16 -21.77
N ARG A 25 4.54 13.97 -21.36
CA ARG A 25 4.75 15.37 -21.03
C ARG A 25 5.74 15.54 -19.87
N THR A 26 5.56 14.77 -18.79
CA THR A 26 6.44 14.86 -17.61
C THR A 26 7.85 14.42 -17.93
N LEU A 27 8.02 13.31 -18.64
CA LEU A 27 9.32 12.83 -19.06
C LEU A 27 9.99 13.79 -20.06
N SER A 28 9.25 14.35 -21.01
CA SER A 28 9.79 15.32 -21.97
C SER A 28 10.29 16.58 -21.27
N ASN A 29 9.52 17.11 -20.33
CA ASN A 29 9.89 18.30 -19.57
C ASN A 29 11.18 18.09 -18.76
N THR A 30 11.43 16.87 -18.29
CA THR A 30 12.60 16.54 -17.49
C THR A 30 13.79 16.13 -18.38
N LEU A 31 13.58 15.18 -19.29
CA LEU A 31 14.65 14.54 -20.06
C LEU A 31 15.20 15.41 -21.22
N LEU A 32 14.39 16.38 -21.70
CA LEU A 32 14.79 17.27 -22.79
C LEU A 32 15.34 18.61 -22.30
N THR A 33 15.48 18.82 -20.99
CA THR A 33 16.11 20.05 -20.49
C THR A 33 17.60 20.11 -20.86
N ASP A 34 18.06 21.29 -21.19
CA ASP A 34 19.43 21.52 -21.63
C ASP A 34 20.47 21.05 -20.60
N ASN A 35 20.25 21.31 -19.33
CA ASN A 35 21.16 20.92 -18.26
C ASN A 35 21.39 19.42 -18.14
N ILE A 36 20.39 18.63 -18.52
CA ILE A 36 20.43 17.17 -18.41
C ILE A 36 20.88 16.54 -19.73
N ASN A 37 20.41 17.09 -20.86
CA ASN A 37 20.53 16.50 -22.17
C ASN A 37 21.72 17.00 -22.98
N LYS A 38 22.19 18.24 -22.76
CA LYS A 38 23.37 18.75 -23.46
C LYS A 38 24.65 18.05 -23.00
N PRO A 39 25.52 17.65 -23.95
CA PRO A 39 26.81 17.06 -23.60
C PRO A 39 27.67 18.05 -22.80
N GLN A 40 28.21 17.59 -21.69
CA GLN A 40 29.29 18.24 -20.95
C GLN A 40 30.48 17.28 -20.95
N ASN A 41 31.64 17.71 -21.47
CA ASN A 41 32.82 16.86 -21.63
C ASN A 41 32.57 15.56 -22.46
N GLY A 42 31.82 15.67 -23.55
CA GLY A 42 31.59 14.58 -24.48
C GLY A 42 30.34 13.75 -24.26
N GLU A 43 29.75 13.76 -23.04
CA GLU A 43 28.55 13.02 -22.73
C GLU A 43 27.52 13.86 -21.94
N SER A 44 26.24 13.65 -22.21
CA SER A 44 25.19 14.26 -21.41
C SER A 44 25.05 13.56 -20.04
N GLN A 45 24.61 14.30 -19.03
CA GLN A 45 24.30 13.74 -17.71
C GLN A 45 23.26 12.61 -17.82
N LEU A 46 22.25 12.79 -18.66
CA LEU A 46 21.24 11.80 -18.93
C LEU A 46 21.83 10.48 -19.46
N LYS A 47 22.77 10.57 -20.43
CA LYS A 47 23.42 9.37 -20.97
C LYS A 47 24.20 8.63 -19.90
N ARG A 48 24.99 9.34 -19.07
CA ARG A 48 25.76 8.73 -17.97
C ARG A 48 24.89 8.01 -16.97
N VAL A 49 23.81 8.66 -16.53
CA VAL A 49 22.86 8.06 -15.57
C VAL A 49 22.18 6.84 -16.18
N PHE A 50 21.71 6.96 -17.42
CA PHE A 50 21.07 5.84 -18.13
C PHE A 50 21.99 4.63 -18.30
N THR A 51 23.22 4.87 -18.76
CA THR A 51 24.23 3.80 -18.90
C THR A 51 24.48 3.10 -17.57
N LYS A 52 24.66 3.87 -16.51
CA LYS A 52 24.89 3.30 -15.17
C LYS A 52 23.69 2.49 -14.66
N ILE A 53 22.46 2.94 -14.91
CA ILE A 53 21.25 2.17 -14.58
C ILE A 53 21.20 0.85 -15.36
N VAL A 54 21.50 0.89 -16.67
CA VAL A 54 21.49 -0.31 -17.52
C VAL A 54 22.57 -1.29 -17.10
N ASP A 55 23.79 -0.80 -16.89
CA ASP A 55 24.94 -1.64 -16.59
C ASP A 55 24.90 -2.23 -15.17
N ASP A 56 24.53 -1.42 -14.18
CA ASP A 56 24.57 -1.83 -12.78
C ASP A 56 23.24 -2.47 -12.31
N LEU A 57 22.10 -2.10 -12.86
CA LEU A 57 20.79 -2.52 -12.40
C LEU A 57 19.99 -3.35 -13.41
N GLY A 58 20.34 -3.31 -14.69
CA GLY A 58 19.55 -3.92 -15.75
C GLY A 58 19.36 -5.43 -15.60
N ILE A 59 20.37 -6.13 -15.10
CA ILE A 59 20.28 -7.58 -14.83
C ILE A 59 19.39 -7.87 -13.61
N TYR A 60 19.50 -7.06 -12.58
CA TYR A 60 18.71 -7.20 -11.36
C TYR A 60 17.23 -6.87 -11.58
N TYR A 61 16.93 -5.98 -12.51
CA TYR A 61 15.57 -5.65 -12.91
C TYR A 61 14.82 -6.87 -13.46
N LYS A 62 15.46 -7.66 -14.31
CA LYS A 62 14.86 -8.89 -14.86
C LYS A 62 14.61 -9.97 -13.79
N ILE A 63 15.46 -10.04 -12.78
CA ILE A 63 15.37 -11.01 -11.67
C ILE A 63 14.40 -10.52 -10.59
N GLY A 64 14.31 -9.21 -10.40
CA GLY A 64 13.55 -8.57 -9.31
C GLY A 64 12.07 -8.30 -9.58
N LEU A 65 11.53 -8.72 -10.73
CA LEU A 65 10.13 -8.46 -11.11
C LEU A 65 9.08 -9.11 -10.17
N THR A 66 9.50 -9.95 -9.24
CA THR A 66 8.63 -10.56 -8.21
C THR A 66 8.59 -9.75 -6.90
N THR A 67 9.40 -8.72 -6.77
CA THR A 67 9.46 -7.85 -5.59
C THR A 67 9.18 -6.41 -5.98
N ASP A 68 8.69 -5.60 -5.05
CA ASP A 68 8.51 -4.15 -5.23
C ASP A 68 9.88 -3.45 -5.39
N PHE A 69 10.55 -3.74 -6.51
CA PHE A 69 11.85 -3.17 -6.86
C PHE A 69 11.75 -1.65 -7.04
N THR A 70 10.67 -1.19 -7.66
CA THR A 70 10.48 0.24 -7.95
C THR A 70 10.20 1.01 -6.68
N GLY A 71 9.41 0.46 -5.75
CA GLY A 71 9.21 1.06 -4.44
C GLY A 71 10.50 1.12 -3.63
N LYS A 72 11.33 0.08 -3.68
CA LYS A 72 12.66 0.09 -3.06
C LYS A 72 13.61 1.10 -3.70
N LEU A 73 13.67 1.14 -5.02
CA LEU A 73 14.48 2.13 -5.75
C LEU A 73 14.03 3.55 -5.42
N PHE A 74 12.73 3.79 -5.37
CA PHE A 74 12.17 5.08 -5.01
C PHE A 74 12.54 5.48 -3.58
N ASN A 75 12.46 4.56 -2.62
CA ASN A 75 12.88 4.78 -1.23
C ASN A 75 14.36 5.20 -1.14
N GLU A 76 15.23 4.50 -1.85
CA GLU A 76 16.66 4.84 -1.89
C GLU A 76 16.90 6.20 -2.54
N MET A 77 16.29 6.47 -3.68
CA MET A 77 16.38 7.76 -4.36
C MET A 77 15.82 8.90 -3.51
N TYR A 78 14.72 8.66 -2.80
CA TYR A 78 14.11 9.65 -1.91
C TYR A 78 15.05 10.05 -0.76
N SER A 79 15.76 9.07 -0.19
CA SER A 79 16.74 9.33 0.86
C SER A 79 17.97 10.10 0.36
N TRP A 80 18.29 9.99 -0.94
CA TRP A 80 19.46 10.61 -1.55
C TRP A 80 19.21 12.00 -2.11
N LEU A 81 18.04 12.24 -2.66
CA LEU A 81 17.76 13.46 -3.41
C LEU A 81 17.36 14.64 -2.52
N GLY A 82 17.17 14.40 -1.20
CA GLY A 82 16.86 15.49 -0.24
C GLY A 82 15.69 16.33 -0.75
N PHE A 83 14.67 15.70 -1.34
CA PHE A 83 13.48 16.43 -1.77
C PHE A 83 13.03 17.33 -0.64
N THR A 84 12.86 18.60 -0.94
CA THR A 84 12.47 19.63 0.03
C THR A 84 11.31 19.11 0.87
N GLN A 85 11.57 19.02 2.15
CA GLN A 85 10.77 18.27 3.14
C GLN A 85 9.29 18.68 3.17
N ASP A 86 8.93 19.86 2.67
CA ASP A 86 7.62 20.47 2.91
C ASP A 86 6.47 19.88 2.08
N LYS A 87 6.73 19.27 0.92
CA LYS A 87 5.66 18.70 0.07
C LYS A 87 5.57 17.17 0.04
N LEU A 88 6.59 16.50 0.53
CA LEU A 88 6.67 15.03 0.51
C LEU A 88 6.77 14.43 1.92
N ASN A 89 6.65 15.23 2.98
CA ASN A 89 6.68 14.76 4.37
C ASN A 89 5.56 13.75 4.69
N ASP A 90 4.48 13.77 3.92
CA ASP A 90 3.34 12.86 4.08
C ASP A 90 3.43 11.58 3.23
N VAL A 91 4.40 11.48 2.31
CA VAL A 91 4.60 10.26 1.52
C VAL A 91 5.42 9.27 2.34
N VAL A 92 4.74 8.44 3.11
CA VAL A 92 5.35 7.33 3.84
C VAL A 92 5.24 6.07 3.01
N LEU A 93 6.39 5.53 2.59
CA LEU A 93 6.43 4.28 1.85
C LEU A 93 6.32 3.10 2.83
N THR A 94 5.32 2.27 2.61
CA THR A 94 5.09 1.08 3.42
C THR A 94 6.11 -0.01 3.07
N PRO A 95 6.87 -0.56 4.04
CA PRO A 95 7.75 -1.69 3.78
C PRO A 95 6.99 -2.86 3.15
N SER A 96 7.59 -3.57 2.19
CA SER A 96 6.92 -4.63 1.43
C SER A 96 6.34 -5.75 2.29
N TYR A 97 7.02 -6.12 3.37
CA TYR A 97 6.54 -7.15 4.31
C TYR A 97 5.34 -6.66 5.14
N VAL A 98 5.25 -5.37 5.43
CA VAL A 98 4.08 -4.75 6.08
C VAL A 98 2.92 -4.64 5.09
N ALA A 99 3.19 -4.27 3.83
CA ALA A 99 2.19 -4.25 2.77
C ALA A 99 1.55 -5.64 2.58
N THR A 100 2.36 -6.70 2.58
CA THR A 100 1.89 -8.08 2.52
C THR A 100 1.04 -8.45 3.74
N LEU A 101 1.41 -7.99 4.93
CA LEU A 101 0.61 -8.20 6.14
C LEU A 101 -0.78 -7.55 6.01
N LEU A 102 -0.84 -6.28 5.60
CA LEU A 102 -2.11 -5.57 5.40
C LEU A 102 -3.02 -6.30 4.42
N VAL A 103 -2.46 -6.71 3.29
CA VAL A 103 -3.19 -7.44 2.23
C VAL A 103 -3.78 -8.76 2.76
N LYS A 104 -3.01 -9.52 3.54
CA LYS A 104 -3.49 -10.77 4.16
C LYS A 104 -4.54 -10.52 5.24
N LEU A 105 -4.39 -9.47 6.03
CA LEU A 105 -5.38 -9.07 7.04
C LEU A 105 -6.70 -8.60 6.40
N ALA A 106 -6.64 -7.94 5.26
CA ALA A 106 -7.80 -7.60 4.44
C ALA A 106 -8.40 -8.79 3.66
N ARG A 107 -7.86 -9.99 3.86
CA ARG A 107 -8.31 -11.26 3.26
C ARG A 107 -8.32 -11.26 1.74
N VAL A 108 -7.37 -10.57 1.13
CA VAL A 108 -7.23 -10.51 -0.33
C VAL A 108 -6.95 -11.90 -0.90
N ASN A 109 -7.70 -12.25 -1.93
CA ASN A 109 -7.60 -13.49 -2.69
C ASN A 109 -7.83 -13.23 -4.19
N LYS A 110 -7.75 -14.25 -5.03
CA LYS A 110 -7.90 -14.13 -6.49
C LYS A 110 -9.21 -13.45 -6.94
N ASP A 111 -10.25 -13.47 -6.13
CA ASP A 111 -11.57 -12.93 -6.46
C ASP A 111 -11.85 -11.56 -5.83
N SER A 112 -10.92 -11.05 -5.02
CA SER A 112 -11.04 -9.76 -4.35
C SER A 112 -11.01 -8.60 -5.34
N TYR A 113 -11.73 -7.53 -5.01
CA TYR A 113 -11.62 -6.20 -5.62
C TYR A 113 -11.03 -5.25 -4.58
N VAL A 114 -9.79 -4.85 -4.81
CA VAL A 114 -8.97 -4.13 -3.83
C VAL A 114 -8.82 -2.68 -4.22
N TRP A 115 -9.12 -1.76 -3.31
CA TRP A 115 -8.77 -0.35 -3.51
C TRP A 115 -7.89 0.23 -2.40
N ASP A 116 -7.22 1.33 -2.74
CA ASP A 116 -6.35 2.11 -1.88
C ASP A 116 -6.57 3.61 -2.15
N PHE A 117 -6.99 4.35 -1.13
CA PHE A 117 -7.40 5.76 -1.25
C PHE A 117 -6.25 6.77 -1.09
N ALA A 118 -5.06 6.31 -0.79
CA ALA A 118 -3.84 7.11 -0.70
C ALA A 118 -2.66 6.27 -1.21
N THR A 119 -2.70 5.96 -2.49
CA THR A 119 -1.92 4.90 -3.14
C THR A 119 -0.40 5.13 -3.06
N GLY A 120 0.05 6.39 -3.01
CA GLY A 120 1.47 6.68 -3.04
C GLY A 120 2.13 6.09 -4.29
N SER A 121 3.20 5.33 -4.11
CA SER A 121 3.89 4.61 -5.19
C SER A 121 3.20 3.32 -5.64
N ALA A 122 2.01 3.01 -5.15
CA ALA A 122 1.24 1.79 -5.38
C ALA A 122 1.80 0.53 -4.70
N GLY A 123 2.62 0.66 -3.67
CA GLY A 123 3.22 -0.50 -2.98
C GLY A 123 2.19 -1.47 -2.39
N LEU A 124 1.08 -0.97 -1.82
CA LEU A 124 -0.01 -1.80 -1.30
C LEU A 124 -0.77 -2.53 -2.41
N LEU A 125 -1.01 -1.87 -3.53
CA LEU A 125 -1.68 -2.50 -4.69
C LEU A 125 -0.78 -3.54 -5.36
N VAL A 126 0.53 -3.32 -5.43
CA VAL A 126 1.50 -4.34 -5.88
C VAL A 126 1.46 -5.55 -4.98
N ALA A 127 1.46 -5.37 -3.66
CA ALA A 127 1.34 -6.47 -2.71
C ALA A 127 0.00 -7.22 -2.87
N ALA A 128 -1.09 -6.51 -3.07
CA ALA A 128 -2.41 -7.10 -3.33
C ALA A 128 -2.41 -7.92 -4.63
N MET A 129 -1.89 -7.36 -5.72
CA MET A 129 -1.78 -8.05 -6.99
C MET A 129 -0.96 -9.34 -6.87
N ASN A 130 0.17 -9.30 -6.18
CA ASN A 130 1.01 -10.48 -5.98
C ASN A 130 0.29 -11.58 -5.19
N GLU A 131 -0.46 -11.22 -4.15
CA GLU A 131 -1.25 -12.19 -3.36
C GLU A 131 -2.38 -12.80 -4.20
N MET A 132 -3.08 -11.98 -4.99
CA MET A 132 -4.15 -12.42 -5.88
C MET A 132 -3.64 -13.37 -6.98
N LEU A 133 -2.51 -13.03 -7.61
CA LEU A 133 -1.88 -13.87 -8.64
C LEU A 133 -1.36 -15.18 -8.05
N LYS A 134 -0.82 -15.16 -6.84
CA LYS A 134 -0.40 -16.37 -6.13
C LYS A 134 -1.58 -17.30 -5.86
N ASP A 135 -2.65 -16.75 -5.28
CA ASP A 135 -3.87 -17.52 -5.00
C ASP A 135 -4.50 -18.10 -6.27
N ALA A 136 -4.52 -17.33 -7.37
CA ALA A 136 -4.98 -17.81 -8.66
C ALA A 136 -4.16 -19.00 -9.20
N LYS A 137 -2.83 -18.94 -9.08
CA LYS A 137 -1.93 -20.03 -9.49
C LYS A 137 -2.12 -21.30 -8.65
N GLU A 138 -2.41 -21.16 -7.37
CA GLU A 138 -2.66 -22.28 -6.47
C GLU A 138 -4.04 -22.92 -6.72
N ALA A 139 -5.05 -22.13 -7.11
CA ALA A 139 -6.43 -22.56 -7.24
C ALA A 139 -6.82 -22.99 -8.65
N ILE A 140 -6.18 -22.48 -9.71
CA ILE A 140 -6.55 -22.68 -11.10
C ILE A 140 -5.52 -23.54 -11.81
N HIS A 141 -5.93 -24.73 -12.23
CA HIS A 141 -5.03 -25.70 -12.87
C HIS A 141 -5.01 -25.61 -14.41
N SER A 142 -6.04 -25.05 -15.02
CA SER A 142 -6.10 -24.83 -16.48
C SER A 142 -5.21 -23.63 -16.86
N PRO A 143 -4.21 -23.81 -17.73
CA PRO A 143 -3.33 -22.71 -18.15
C PRO A 143 -4.08 -21.55 -18.83
N GLU A 144 -5.15 -21.89 -19.57
CA GLU A 144 -5.96 -20.88 -20.25
C GLU A 144 -6.80 -20.07 -19.27
N GLU A 145 -7.51 -20.75 -18.36
CA GLU A 145 -8.29 -20.08 -17.31
C GLU A 145 -7.40 -19.23 -16.40
N LEU A 146 -6.20 -19.71 -16.07
CA LEU A 146 -5.23 -18.95 -15.29
C LEU A 146 -4.80 -17.67 -16.00
N ARG A 147 -4.45 -17.74 -17.30
CA ARG A 147 -4.11 -16.55 -18.08
C ARG A 147 -5.25 -15.53 -18.12
N GLN A 148 -6.48 -15.99 -18.31
CA GLN A 148 -7.66 -15.13 -18.32
C GLN A 148 -7.88 -14.50 -16.94
N LYS A 149 -7.73 -15.26 -15.86
CA LYS A 149 -7.85 -14.75 -14.48
C LYS A 149 -6.75 -13.72 -14.15
N GLU A 150 -5.51 -14.01 -14.47
CA GLU A 150 -4.40 -13.07 -14.29
C GLU A 150 -4.61 -11.75 -15.04
N ALA A 151 -5.08 -11.83 -16.29
CA ALA A 151 -5.44 -10.65 -17.07
C ALA A 151 -6.59 -9.86 -16.43
N HIS A 152 -7.62 -10.55 -15.94
CA HIS A 152 -8.77 -9.92 -15.28
C HIS A 152 -8.37 -9.24 -13.96
N ILE A 153 -7.56 -9.88 -13.12
CA ILE A 153 -7.02 -9.30 -11.89
C ILE A 153 -6.35 -7.96 -12.20
N LYS A 154 -5.42 -7.96 -13.15
CA LYS A 154 -4.66 -6.77 -13.54
C LYS A 154 -5.55 -5.67 -14.15
N ALA A 155 -6.51 -6.05 -14.97
CA ALA A 155 -7.36 -5.08 -15.68
C ALA A 155 -8.48 -4.49 -14.84
N LYS A 156 -9.03 -5.24 -13.87
CA LYS A 156 -10.32 -4.90 -13.24
C LYS A 156 -10.37 -4.96 -11.72
N GLN A 157 -9.46 -5.67 -11.04
CA GLN A 157 -9.62 -5.98 -9.62
C GLN A 157 -8.78 -5.12 -8.68
N LEU A 158 -8.04 -4.14 -9.19
CA LEU A 158 -7.22 -3.22 -8.42
C LEU A 158 -7.58 -1.78 -8.77
N LEU A 159 -7.72 -0.91 -7.78
CA LEU A 159 -7.95 0.51 -7.98
C LEU A 159 -7.25 1.35 -6.91
N GLY A 160 -6.53 2.37 -7.32
CA GLY A 160 -5.84 3.30 -6.43
C GLY A 160 -6.14 4.74 -6.74
N LEU A 161 -6.12 5.58 -5.71
CA LEU A 161 -6.29 7.02 -5.80
C LEU A 161 -5.06 7.73 -5.27
N GLU A 162 -4.56 8.71 -5.99
CA GLU A 162 -3.44 9.56 -5.59
C GLU A 162 -3.70 11.01 -5.98
N LEU A 163 -3.60 11.90 -5.01
CA LEU A 163 -3.86 13.32 -5.19
C LEU A 163 -2.71 14.04 -5.91
N LEU A 164 -1.46 13.71 -5.55
CA LEU A 164 -0.28 14.39 -6.07
C LEU A 164 0.11 13.83 -7.44
N SER A 165 0.02 14.63 -8.49
CA SER A 165 0.27 14.20 -9.89
C SER A 165 1.65 13.58 -10.09
N SER A 166 2.69 14.06 -9.41
CA SER A 166 4.05 13.49 -9.50
C SER A 166 4.13 12.09 -8.90
N VAL A 167 3.45 11.87 -7.77
CA VAL A 167 3.38 10.56 -7.09
C VAL A 167 2.46 9.62 -7.86
N TYR A 168 1.34 10.12 -8.38
CA TYR A 168 0.45 9.40 -9.28
C TYR A 168 1.18 8.81 -10.49
N MET A 169 2.05 9.60 -11.13
CA MET A 169 2.86 9.11 -12.24
C MET A 169 3.79 7.96 -11.81
N LEU A 170 4.42 8.06 -10.64
CA LEU A 170 5.25 6.98 -10.08
C LEU A 170 4.44 5.72 -9.80
N ALA A 171 3.24 5.86 -9.27
CA ALA A 171 2.33 4.73 -9.05
C ALA A 171 2.01 3.99 -10.36
N ILE A 172 1.68 4.73 -11.41
CA ILE A 172 1.42 4.15 -12.75
C ILE A 172 2.65 3.40 -13.26
N LEU A 173 3.82 4.03 -13.20
CA LEU A 173 5.06 3.40 -13.67
C LEU A 173 5.40 2.15 -12.88
N ASN A 174 5.23 2.18 -11.55
CA ASN A 174 5.45 1.01 -10.71
C ASN A 174 4.50 -0.14 -11.09
N MET A 175 3.22 0.13 -11.25
CA MET A 175 2.24 -0.89 -11.64
C MET A 175 2.54 -1.48 -13.03
N ILE A 176 2.90 -0.64 -14.01
CA ILE A 176 3.31 -1.10 -15.36
C ILE A 176 4.54 -2.00 -15.26
N MET A 177 5.55 -1.60 -14.51
CA MET A 177 6.79 -2.34 -14.33
C MET A 177 6.57 -3.69 -13.63
N MET A 178 5.62 -3.76 -12.72
CA MET A 178 5.21 -4.99 -12.04
C MET A 178 4.29 -5.89 -12.89
N GLY A 179 4.04 -5.50 -14.13
CA GLY A 179 3.28 -6.31 -15.10
C GLY A 179 1.78 -6.06 -15.11
N ASP A 180 1.31 -5.02 -14.43
CA ASP A 180 -0.05 -4.51 -14.59
C ASP A 180 -0.10 -3.63 -15.85
N GLY A 181 -0.63 -4.15 -16.93
CA GLY A 181 -0.64 -3.46 -18.23
C GLY A 181 -1.62 -2.29 -18.32
N SER A 182 -2.61 -2.20 -17.44
CA SER A 182 -3.71 -1.25 -17.56
C SER A 182 -3.79 -0.21 -16.44
N SER A 183 -3.13 -0.45 -15.34
CA SER A 183 -3.01 0.46 -14.18
C SER A 183 -4.27 1.27 -13.81
N ASN A 184 -5.10 0.74 -12.93
CA ASN A 184 -6.27 1.44 -12.40
C ASN A 184 -5.91 2.44 -11.30
N ILE A 185 -5.02 3.39 -11.59
CA ILE A 185 -4.70 4.50 -10.70
C ILE A 185 -5.38 5.77 -11.21
N ILE A 186 -6.03 6.52 -10.32
CA ILE A 186 -6.79 7.73 -10.62
C ILE A 186 -6.17 8.91 -9.90
N ASN A 187 -5.91 10.01 -10.62
CA ASN A 187 -5.43 11.26 -10.03
C ASN A 187 -6.60 12.11 -9.58
N LYS A 188 -7.11 11.84 -8.39
CA LYS A 188 -8.24 12.57 -7.78
C LYS A 188 -8.07 12.67 -6.27
N ASN A 189 -8.78 13.63 -5.68
CA ASN A 189 -8.98 13.66 -4.25
C ASN A 189 -9.99 12.57 -3.85
N SER A 190 -9.54 11.59 -3.10
CA SER A 190 -10.37 10.45 -2.66
C SER A 190 -11.56 10.88 -1.79
N LEU A 191 -11.42 12.01 -1.07
CA LEU A 191 -12.41 12.46 -0.10
C LEU A 191 -13.52 13.31 -0.74
N THR A 192 -13.21 14.03 -1.82
CA THR A 192 -14.13 15.03 -2.40
C THR A 192 -14.56 14.73 -3.83
N ASP A 193 -13.70 14.06 -4.61
CA ASP A 193 -13.87 13.98 -6.06
C ASP A 193 -14.13 12.56 -6.58
N PHE A 194 -14.01 11.56 -5.71
CA PHE A 194 -14.19 10.16 -6.08
C PHE A 194 -15.61 9.69 -5.77
N ASP A 195 -16.25 9.10 -6.77
CA ASP A 195 -17.64 8.64 -6.72
C ASP A 195 -17.81 7.12 -6.64
N GLY A 196 -16.70 6.39 -6.43
CA GLY A 196 -16.70 4.92 -6.35
C GLY A 196 -16.63 4.19 -7.69
N LYS A 197 -16.47 4.92 -8.79
CA LYS A 197 -16.43 4.33 -10.13
C LYS A 197 -15.01 4.14 -10.65
N TYR A 198 -14.86 3.24 -11.64
CA TYR A 198 -13.62 3.15 -12.39
C TYR A 198 -13.30 4.47 -13.10
N GLY A 199 -12.03 4.87 -13.12
CA GLY A 199 -11.59 6.11 -13.76
C GLY A 199 -11.23 5.98 -15.23
N PHE A 200 -11.58 4.89 -15.90
CA PHE A 200 -11.10 4.57 -17.23
C PHE A 200 -12.19 4.65 -18.28
N GLY A 201 -11.91 5.46 -19.30
CA GLY A 201 -12.71 5.50 -20.49
C GLY A 201 -14.16 5.83 -20.17
N ASN A 202 -15.07 5.36 -20.97
CA ASN A 202 -16.49 5.66 -20.90
C ASN A 202 -17.29 4.74 -19.96
N THR A 203 -16.68 4.14 -18.94
CA THR A 203 -17.43 3.26 -18.04
C THR A 203 -17.89 4.00 -16.80
N ASP A 204 -19.20 4.05 -16.63
CA ASP A 204 -19.86 4.51 -15.40
C ASP A 204 -19.96 3.39 -14.35
N ASP A 205 -19.23 2.30 -14.53
CA ASP A 205 -19.28 1.15 -13.64
C ASP A 205 -18.68 1.45 -12.29
N LYS A 206 -19.40 1.10 -11.23
CA LYS A 206 -18.87 1.15 -9.87
C LYS A 206 -17.82 0.08 -9.68
N PHE A 207 -16.74 0.43 -8.98
CA PHE A 207 -15.77 -0.53 -8.52
C PHE A 207 -16.36 -1.31 -7.34
N PRO A 208 -16.55 -2.65 -7.44
CA PRO A 208 -17.21 -3.43 -6.41
C PRO A 208 -16.23 -3.84 -5.31
N ALA A 209 -15.59 -2.86 -4.64
CA ALA A 209 -14.58 -3.12 -3.63
C ALA A 209 -15.10 -4.02 -2.50
N ASP A 210 -14.32 -5.04 -2.16
CA ASP A 210 -14.53 -5.94 -1.04
C ASP A 210 -13.27 -6.13 -0.19
N ALA A 211 -12.17 -5.48 -0.56
CA ALA A 211 -10.97 -5.37 0.24
C ALA A 211 -10.42 -3.93 0.18
N PHE A 212 -10.04 -3.40 1.33
CA PHE A 212 -9.47 -2.07 1.46
C PHE A 212 -8.17 -2.12 2.25
N VAL A 213 -7.11 -1.56 1.68
CA VAL A 213 -5.81 -1.40 2.32
C VAL A 213 -5.39 0.06 2.25
N LEU A 214 -4.77 0.56 3.32
CA LEU A 214 -4.44 1.97 3.40
C LEU A 214 -3.25 2.23 4.33
N ASN A 215 -2.39 3.13 3.90
CA ASN A 215 -1.48 3.90 4.74
C ASN A 215 -1.73 5.39 4.44
N PRO A 216 -2.60 6.08 5.21
CA PRO A 216 -3.03 7.43 4.89
C PRO A 216 -1.97 8.47 5.24
N PRO A 217 -2.10 9.72 4.71
CA PRO A 217 -1.32 10.84 5.20
C PRO A 217 -1.70 11.17 6.64
N TYR A 218 -0.74 11.09 7.57
CA TYR A 218 -1.00 11.28 9.01
C TYR A 218 -1.28 12.74 9.41
N SER A 219 -1.05 13.69 8.52
CA SER A 219 -1.46 15.09 8.66
C SER A 219 -2.96 15.33 8.42
N ALA A 220 -3.65 14.35 7.81
CA ALA A 220 -5.07 14.46 7.53
C ALA A 220 -5.94 14.37 8.80
N VAL A 221 -7.22 14.71 8.67
CA VAL A 221 -8.20 14.71 9.77
C VAL A 221 -8.26 13.34 10.44
N GLY A 222 -8.13 13.33 11.78
CA GLY A 222 -8.08 12.08 12.54
C GLY A 222 -6.87 11.21 12.21
N ASN A 223 -5.75 11.82 11.85
CA ASN A 223 -4.54 11.16 11.34
C ASN A 223 -4.77 10.34 10.06
N GLY A 224 -5.80 10.67 9.30
CA GLY A 224 -6.18 9.95 8.09
C GLY A 224 -7.38 8.99 8.28
N MET A 225 -8.00 8.94 9.46
CA MET A 225 -9.18 8.11 9.70
C MET A 225 -10.39 8.55 8.86
N ASN A 226 -10.43 9.82 8.40
CA ASN A 226 -11.43 10.29 7.44
C ASN A 226 -11.36 9.56 6.08
N PHE A 227 -10.17 9.13 5.62
CA PHE A 227 -10.04 8.27 4.45
C PHE A 227 -10.66 6.90 4.68
N VAL A 228 -10.48 6.36 5.90
CA VAL A 228 -11.05 5.07 6.29
C VAL A 228 -12.58 5.13 6.28
N GLU A 229 -13.16 6.12 6.94
CA GLU A 229 -14.61 6.31 6.97
C GLU A 229 -15.19 6.44 5.55
N THR A 230 -14.55 7.26 4.71
CA THR A 230 -15.00 7.49 3.34
C THR A 230 -14.98 6.19 2.51
N ALA A 231 -13.89 5.44 2.57
CA ALA A 231 -13.75 4.21 1.81
C ALA A 231 -14.71 3.11 2.27
N LEU A 232 -14.80 2.89 3.60
CA LEU A 232 -15.68 1.86 4.15
C LEU A 232 -17.16 2.15 3.85
N ASN A 233 -17.56 3.43 3.86
CA ASN A 233 -18.93 3.82 3.54
C ASN A 233 -19.31 3.65 2.06
N MET A 234 -18.33 3.53 1.17
CA MET A 234 -18.52 3.21 -0.25
C MET A 234 -18.54 1.71 -0.54
N MET A 235 -18.19 0.87 0.47
CA MET A 235 -18.18 -0.59 0.36
C MET A 235 -19.45 -1.18 0.95
N ASN A 236 -19.90 -2.31 0.38
CA ASN A 236 -21.06 -3.05 0.89
C ASN A 236 -20.68 -4.20 1.80
N LYS A 237 -19.50 -4.78 1.60
CA LYS A 237 -19.01 -5.97 2.31
C LYS A 237 -17.49 -6.04 2.23
N GLY A 238 -16.92 -7.00 2.92
CA GLY A 238 -15.51 -7.34 2.85
C GLY A 238 -14.73 -6.94 4.08
N TYR A 239 -13.43 -6.77 3.91
CA TYR A 239 -12.49 -6.51 5.00
C TYR A 239 -11.55 -5.36 4.64
N ALA A 240 -11.09 -4.69 5.69
CA ALA A 240 -10.12 -3.59 5.56
C ALA A 240 -8.98 -3.76 6.56
N ALA A 241 -7.79 -3.38 6.17
CA ALA A 241 -6.62 -3.31 7.04
C ALA A 241 -5.87 -1.99 6.80
N ILE A 242 -5.70 -1.20 7.85
CA ILE A 242 -5.20 0.16 7.80
C ILE A 242 -4.02 0.28 8.74
N ILE A 243 -2.88 0.79 8.26
CA ILE A 243 -1.78 1.19 9.13
C ILE A 243 -1.80 2.70 9.34
N ILE A 244 -1.87 3.14 10.59
CA ILE A 244 -2.11 4.54 10.95
C ILE A 244 -1.43 4.87 12.28
N GLN A 245 -1.20 6.16 12.57
CA GLN A 245 -0.73 6.57 13.88
C GLN A 245 -1.67 6.09 15.00
N ASN A 246 -1.10 5.54 16.07
CA ASN A 246 -1.87 4.97 17.18
C ASN A 246 -2.82 5.98 17.85
N SER A 247 -2.47 7.28 17.82
CA SER A 247 -3.33 8.34 18.38
C SER A 247 -4.71 8.43 17.70
N ALA A 248 -4.86 7.90 16.49
CA ALA A 248 -6.16 7.78 15.84
C ALA A 248 -7.14 6.90 16.65
N GLY A 249 -6.66 5.82 17.26
CA GLY A 249 -7.47 4.93 18.10
C GLY A 249 -7.58 5.35 19.56
N SER A 250 -6.85 6.38 20.00
CA SER A 250 -6.83 6.86 21.39
C SER A 250 -7.32 8.31 21.56
N GLY A 251 -8.12 8.82 20.63
CA GLY A 251 -8.83 10.09 20.79
C GLY A 251 -8.72 11.05 19.62
N LYS A 252 -7.64 11.04 18.84
CA LYS A 252 -7.46 11.98 17.72
C LYS A 252 -8.55 11.88 16.64
N ALA A 253 -9.15 10.70 16.48
CA ALA A 253 -10.23 10.44 15.53
C ALA A 253 -11.54 9.99 16.23
N LYS A 254 -11.74 10.34 17.49
CA LYS A 254 -12.83 9.86 18.35
C LYS A 254 -14.19 9.85 17.65
N GLU A 255 -14.62 10.97 17.12
CA GLU A 255 -15.93 11.12 16.49
C GLU A 255 -16.06 10.30 15.18
N ILE A 256 -14.98 10.22 14.40
CA ILE A 256 -14.92 9.41 13.18
C ILE A 256 -15.04 7.93 13.54
N ASN A 257 -14.30 7.49 14.56
CA ASN A 257 -14.32 6.12 15.05
C ASN A 257 -15.72 5.71 15.52
N GLN A 258 -16.43 6.58 16.23
CA GLN A 258 -17.82 6.36 16.64
C GLN A 258 -18.74 6.15 15.42
N ARG A 259 -18.60 6.97 14.37
CA ARG A 259 -19.40 6.83 13.14
C ARG A 259 -19.06 5.56 12.37
N ILE A 260 -17.77 5.19 12.29
CA ILE A 260 -17.33 3.94 11.67
C ILE A 260 -18.01 2.75 12.34
N LEU A 261 -18.00 2.68 13.67
CA LEU A 261 -18.55 1.56 14.41
C LEU A 261 -20.09 1.45 14.35
N GLN A 262 -20.78 2.50 13.91
CA GLN A 262 -22.21 2.43 13.63
C GLN A 262 -22.57 1.61 12.40
N LYS A 263 -21.59 1.36 11.49
CA LYS A 263 -21.81 0.71 10.20
C LYS A 263 -20.84 -0.45 9.94
N HIS A 264 -19.72 -0.49 10.64
CA HIS A 264 -18.63 -1.44 10.41
C HIS A 264 -18.11 -1.96 11.75
N THR A 265 -17.49 -3.13 11.73
CA THR A 265 -16.98 -3.81 12.93
C THR A 265 -15.46 -3.70 12.99
N LEU A 266 -14.91 -3.26 14.13
CA LEU A 266 -13.48 -3.40 14.42
C LEU A 266 -13.20 -4.84 14.85
N ILE A 267 -12.36 -5.55 14.10
CA ILE A 267 -12.00 -6.95 14.37
C ILE A 267 -10.75 -7.03 15.24
N ALA A 268 -9.73 -6.21 14.90
CA ALA A 268 -8.44 -6.27 15.56
C ALA A 268 -7.75 -4.90 15.60
N SER A 269 -6.94 -4.72 16.64
CA SER A 269 -6.01 -3.62 16.83
C SER A 269 -4.62 -4.20 17.11
N ILE A 270 -3.66 -3.91 16.24
CA ILE A 270 -2.32 -4.47 16.26
C ILE A 270 -1.33 -3.33 16.44
N LYS A 271 -0.63 -3.31 17.59
CA LYS A 271 0.42 -2.34 17.86
C LYS A 271 1.69 -2.74 17.10
N MET A 272 2.18 -1.87 16.22
CA MET A 272 3.33 -2.12 15.37
C MET A 272 4.65 -1.66 16.02
N PRO A 273 5.82 -2.15 15.54
CA PRO A 273 7.12 -1.62 16.00
C PRO A 273 7.24 -0.12 15.79
N ILE A 274 7.86 0.58 16.76
CA ILE A 274 8.02 2.03 16.72
C ILE A 274 9.02 2.50 15.65
N ASP A 275 9.94 1.62 15.26
CA ASP A 275 11.00 1.88 14.27
C ASP A 275 10.66 1.36 12.86
N LEU A 276 9.39 1.09 12.60
CA LEU A 276 8.92 0.47 11.37
C LEU A 276 9.23 1.31 10.12
N PHE A 277 9.14 2.64 10.23
CA PHE A 277 9.36 3.58 9.13
C PHE A 277 10.72 4.26 9.29
N ILE A 278 11.75 3.66 8.69
CA ILE A 278 13.13 4.15 8.75
C ILE A 278 13.24 5.54 8.11
N GLY A 279 13.94 6.46 8.80
CA GLY A 279 14.24 7.80 8.29
C GLY A 279 13.19 8.87 8.58
N LYS A 280 12.06 8.51 9.18
CA LYS A 280 11.10 9.44 9.79
C LYS A 280 11.18 9.36 11.32
N SER A 281 10.72 10.40 12.00
CA SER A 281 10.61 10.39 13.47
C SER A 281 9.90 9.13 13.94
N SER A 282 10.35 8.52 15.02
CA SER A 282 9.74 7.34 15.62
C SER A 282 8.26 7.58 15.89
N VAL A 283 7.40 7.06 15.02
CA VAL A 283 5.95 7.22 15.12
C VAL A 283 5.35 5.87 15.46
N GLN A 284 4.68 5.79 16.61
CA GLN A 284 3.94 4.60 16.97
C GLN A 284 2.74 4.46 16.05
N THR A 285 2.65 3.34 15.35
CA THR A 285 1.51 2.99 14.50
C THR A 285 0.79 1.76 15.01
N ASN A 286 -0.48 1.68 14.66
CA ASN A 286 -1.31 0.49 14.81
C ASN A 286 -1.86 0.08 13.45
N ILE A 287 -2.13 -1.21 13.30
CA ILE A 287 -3.00 -1.72 12.23
C ILE A 287 -4.37 -1.93 12.83
N TYR A 288 -5.39 -1.33 12.22
CA TYR A 288 -6.80 -1.63 12.51
C TYR A 288 -7.39 -2.46 11.40
N VAL A 289 -8.08 -3.54 11.77
CA VAL A 289 -8.74 -4.46 10.84
C VAL A 289 -10.23 -4.37 11.04
N PHE A 290 -10.97 -4.17 9.94
CA PHE A 290 -12.42 -4.01 9.96
C PHE A 290 -13.13 -5.08 9.13
N LYS A 291 -14.33 -5.45 9.58
CA LYS A 291 -15.34 -6.10 8.77
C LYS A 291 -16.34 -5.05 8.30
N VAL A 292 -16.55 -4.98 7.00
CA VAL A 292 -17.37 -3.94 6.37
C VAL A 292 -18.85 -4.34 6.36
N GLY A 293 -19.71 -3.35 6.61
CA GLY A 293 -21.16 -3.49 6.39
C GLY A 293 -21.93 -4.06 7.59
N GLU A 294 -21.28 -4.30 8.72
CA GLU A 294 -21.93 -4.78 9.94
C GLU A 294 -21.59 -3.84 11.10
N LYS A 295 -22.61 -3.36 11.80
CA LYS A 295 -22.45 -2.53 12.99
C LYS A 295 -21.67 -3.28 14.08
N HIS A 296 -20.74 -2.59 14.73
CA HIS A 296 -20.05 -3.12 15.91
C HIS A 296 -20.98 -3.16 17.12
N HIS A 297 -21.20 -4.34 17.70
CA HIS A 297 -21.98 -4.52 18.93
C HIS A 297 -21.08 -4.43 20.15
N ALA A 298 -21.65 -3.95 21.28
CA ALA A 298 -20.89 -3.70 22.52
C ALA A 298 -20.30 -4.97 23.15
N ASP A 299 -20.84 -6.14 22.83
CA ASP A 299 -20.38 -7.45 23.31
C ASP A 299 -19.42 -8.15 22.35
N GLU A 300 -19.12 -7.53 21.20
CA GLU A 300 -18.16 -8.11 20.25
C GLU A 300 -16.73 -8.00 20.77
N MET A 301 -16.01 -9.14 20.67
CA MET A 301 -14.62 -9.21 21.08
C MET A 301 -13.71 -8.67 19.98
N VAL A 302 -12.86 -7.73 20.34
CA VAL A 302 -11.77 -7.20 19.50
C VAL A 302 -10.48 -7.91 19.91
N LYS A 303 -9.68 -8.29 18.93
CA LYS A 303 -8.38 -8.92 19.15
C LYS A 303 -7.31 -7.83 19.25
N PHE A 304 -6.66 -7.76 20.41
CA PHE A 304 -5.56 -6.85 20.68
C PHE A 304 -4.24 -7.60 20.61
N ILE A 305 -3.32 -7.12 19.77
CA ILE A 305 -2.03 -7.77 19.55
C ILE A 305 -0.92 -6.74 19.73
N ASP A 306 -0.02 -7.00 20.69
CA ASP A 306 1.25 -6.27 20.80
C ASP A 306 2.28 -6.91 19.86
N PHE A 307 2.47 -6.29 18.70
CA PHE A 307 3.44 -6.69 17.69
C PHE A 307 4.66 -5.79 17.68
N SER A 308 4.96 -5.15 18.82
CA SER A 308 6.16 -4.31 18.98
C SER A 308 7.45 -5.09 18.72
N ASN A 309 7.48 -6.39 19.09
CA ASN A 309 8.47 -7.34 18.63
C ASN A 309 7.91 -8.14 17.44
N ASP A 310 8.21 -7.68 16.24
CA ASP A 310 7.81 -8.37 15.01
C ASP A 310 8.82 -9.41 14.52
N GLY A 311 9.87 -9.65 15.30
CA GLY A 311 10.95 -10.61 14.99
C GLY A 311 12.09 -9.99 14.18
N TYR A 312 11.94 -8.77 13.68
CA TYR A 312 13.00 -8.04 12.97
C TYR A 312 13.74 -7.10 13.90
N THR A 313 15.07 -7.04 13.72
CA THR A 313 15.91 -5.97 14.25
C THR A 313 16.28 -5.01 13.12
N ARG A 314 16.11 -3.71 13.35
CA ARG A 314 16.38 -2.63 12.41
C ARG A 314 17.55 -1.78 12.92
N THR A 315 18.50 -1.47 12.04
CA THR A 315 19.64 -0.61 12.39
C THR A 315 19.51 0.74 11.68
N ASN A 316 19.62 1.83 12.45
CA ASN A 316 19.50 3.22 11.99
C ASN A 316 20.72 3.74 11.19
N ARG A 317 21.46 2.90 10.49
CA ARG A 317 22.59 3.36 9.70
C ARG A 317 22.14 3.87 8.33
N ARG A 318 22.29 5.16 8.09
CA ARG A 318 21.95 5.87 6.83
C ARG A 318 22.58 5.29 5.55
N LYS A 319 23.47 4.32 5.65
CA LYS A 319 24.25 3.78 4.52
C LYS A 319 24.20 2.26 4.34
N ALA A 320 23.38 1.53 5.09
CA ALA A 320 23.36 0.08 4.98
C ALA A 320 22.12 -0.37 4.18
N SER A 321 22.35 -0.95 3.02
CA SER A 321 21.32 -1.55 2.17
C SER A 321 20.58 -2.75 2.80
N ASN A 322 21.05 -3.26 3.96
CA ASN A 322 20.47 -4.39 4.68
C ASN A 322 20.31 -4.05 6.16
N ASN A 323 19.35 -3.19 6.49
CA ASN A 323 19.07 -2.80 7.86
C ASN A 323 18.10 -3.74 8.59
N LEU A 324 17.53 -4.72 7.89
CA LEU A 324 16.54 -5.63 8.43
C LEU A 324 17.17 -7.01 8.65
N LYS A 325 17.17 -7.48 9.91
CA LYS A 325 17.63 -8.82 10.28
C LYS A 325 16.51 -9.58 10.97
N ASP A 326 16.23 -10.80 10.52
CA ASP A 326 15.38 -11.72 11.25
C ASP A 326 16.15 -12.25 12.47
N THR A 327 15.75 -11.85 13.66
CA THR A 327 16.39 -12.20 14.93
C THR A 327 15.48 -13.00 15.85
N ASP A 328 14.19 -13.08 15.56
CA ASP A 328 13.21 -13.80 16.36
C ASP A 328 12.05 -14.33 15.51
N ASN A 329 12.40 -15.18 14.51
CA ASN A 329 11.41 -15.83 13.65
C ASN A 329 10.35 -14.86 13.07
N ALA A 330 10.79 -13.77 12.48
CA ALA A 330 9.91 -12.73 11.95
C ALA A 330 8.86 -13.28 10.97
N ARG A 331 9.28 -14.16 10.06
CA ARG A 331 8.33 -14.80 9.13
C ARG A 331 7.20 -15.53 9.86
N GLY A 332 7.54 -16.34 10.86
CA GLY A 332 6.54 -17.06 11.64
C GLY A 332 5.63 -16.13 12.44
N ARG A 333 6.17 -15.04 13.01
CA ARG A 333 5.39 -14.03 13.73
C ARG A 333 4.40 -13.31 12.83
N TYR A 334 4.80 -12.90 11.62
CA TYR A 334 3.89 -12.29 10.64
C TYR A 334 2.77 -13.24 10.19
N GLU A 335 3.07 -14.52 9.98
CA GLU A 335 2.06 -15.55 9.68
C GLU A 335 1.10 -15.76 10.85
N GLU A 336 1.62 -15.79 12.08
CA GLU A 336 0.80 -16.00 13.27
C GLU A 336 -0.15 -14.84 13.54
N VAL A 337 0.26 -13.58 13.34
CA VAL A 337 -0.62 -12.41 13.47
C VAL A 337 -1.85 -12.56 12.56
N VAL A 338 -1.66 -12.95 11.32
CA VAL A 338 -2.78 -13.19 10.39
C VAL A 338 -3.71 -14.29 10.92
N ASN A 339 -3.15 -15.38 11.42
CA ASN A 339 -3.92 -16.50 11.97
C ASN A 339 -4.66 -16.13 13.25
N LEU A 340 -4.04 -15.35 14.13
CA LEU A 340 -4.68 -14.85 15.36
C LEU A 340 -5.87 -13.95 15.04
N VAL A 341 -5.73 -13.04 14.08
CA VAL A 341 -6.83 -12.16 13.66
C VAL A 341 -7.98 -12.96 13.04
N ARG A 342 -7.68 -13.99 12.25
CA ARG A 342 -8.72 -14.80 11.59
C ARG A 342 -9.38 -15.83 12.50
N PHE A 343 -8.61 -16.51 13.35
CA PHE A 343 -9.05 -17.72 14.04
C PHE A 343 -8.94 -17.63 15.57
N GLY A 344 -8.36 -16.55 16.10
CA GLY A 344 -8.29 -16.28 17.52
C GLY A 344 -7.27 -17.11 18.30
N LYS A 345 -7.44 -17.18 19.61
CA LYS A 345 -6.51 -17.74 20.61
C LYS A 345 -6.02 -19.17 20.30
N SER A 346 -6.81 -19.97 19.59
CA SER A 346 -6.44 -21.35 19.22
C SER A 346 -5.18 -21.42 18.32
N LYS A 347 -4.77 -20.31 17.73
CA LYS A 347 -3.59 -20.19 16.86
C LYS A 347 -2.35 -19.64 17.57
N LEU A 348 -2.45 -19.36 18.87
CA LEU A 348 -1.35 -18.84 19.68
C LEU A 348 -0.23 -19.88 19.80
N LYS A 349 0.98 -19.52 19.34
CA LYS A 349 2.18 -20.38 19.36
C LYS A 349 3.46 -19.60 19.71
N LEU A 350 3.77 -18.56 18.94
CA LEU A 350 4.96 -17.71 19.09
C LEU A 350 4.67 -16.50 19.98
N PHE A 351 3.43 -16.01 19.93
CA PHE A 351 2.97 -14.95 20.80
C PHE A 351 2.55 -15.50 22.17
N SER A 352 2.82 -14.74 23.21
CA SER A 352 2.37 -15.03 24.57
C SER A 352 0.96 -14.46 24.81
N GLU A 353 0.32 -14.91 25.89
CA GLU A 353 -0.95 -14.32 26.35
C GLU A 353 -0.82 -12.87 26.83
N LYS A 354 0.40 -12.37 27.03
CA LYS A 354 0.66 -10.94 27.29
C LYS A 354 0.60 -10.11 26.01
N GLU A 355 1.00 -10.70 24.87
CA GLU A 355 1.03 -10.04 23.57
C GLU A 355 -0.31 -10.17 22.84
N TYR A 356 -1.14 -11.15 23.18
CA TYR A 356 -2.45 -11.36 22.57
C TYR A 356 -3.54 -11.52 23.63
N PHE A 357 -4.58 -10.73 23.53
CA PHE A 357 -5.80 -10.88 24.32
C PHE A 357 -7.02 -10.40 23.54
N GLU A 358 -8.19 -10.76 24.03
CA GLU A 358 -9.47 -10.34 23.46
C GLU A 358 -10.24 -9.55 24.51
N ASN A 359 -10.83 -8.43 24.10
CA ASN A 359 -11.68 -7.60 24.97
C ASN A 359 -12.70 -6.84 24.12
N THR A 360 -13.74 -6.35 24.78
CA THR A 360 -14.72 -5.46 24.15
C THR A 360 -14.20 -4.03 24.09
N ILE A 361 -14.79 -3.23 23.20
CA ILE A 361 -14.69 -1.77 23.17
C ILE A 361 -16.09 -1.19 23.32
N ASP A 362 -16.16 0.05 23.81
CA ASP A 362 -17.42 0.81 23.78
C ASP A 362 -17.60 1.49 22.42
N PRO A 363 -18.59 1.09 21.59
CA PRO A 363 -18.82 1.70 20.29
C PRO A 363 -19.12 3.21 20.36
N LYS A 364 -19.49 3.72 21.54
CA LYS A 364 -19.75 5.15 21.79
C LYS A 364 -18.52 5.91 22.27
N ASN A 365 -17.45 5.22 22.67
CA ASN A 365 -16.23 5.85 23.14
C ASN A 365 -15.39 6.38 21.96
N GLY A 366 -15.01 5.51 21.03
CA GLY A 366 -14.17 5.85 19.86
C GLY A 366 -12.71 6.18 20.17
N ALA A 367 -12.25 5.95 21.43
CA ALA A 367 -10.89 6.27 21.88
C ALA A 367 -10.23 5.13 22.69
N ASP A 368 -10.84 3.94 22.69
CA ASP A 368 -10.42 2.76 23.46
C ASP A 368 -9.90 1.60 22.58
N TRP A 369 -9.35 1.95 21.41
CA TRP A 369 -8.89 0.96 20.42
C TRP A 369 -7.46 0.48 20.62
N ASN A 370 -6.71 1.06 21.57
CA ASN A 370 -5.30 0.71 21.83
C ASN A 370 -5.11 0.08 23.21
N GLN A 371 -5.97 -0.87 23.57
CA GLN A 371 -5.89 -1.53 24.85
C GLN A 371 -4.63 -2.40 24.94
N THR A 372 -4.07 -2.48 26.14
CA THR A 372 -2.91 -3.29 26.47
C THR A 372 -3.28 -4.25 27.61
N ASN A 373 -2.68 -5.44 27.59
CA ASN A 373 -2.76 -6.36 28.70
C ASN A 373 -1.74 -5.93 29.76
N ALA A 374 -2.20 -5.32 30.86
CA ALA A 374 -1.37 -4.79 31.94
C ALA A 374 -0.79 -5.94 32.82
#